data_b0ebd24cb230e9cd00431d033f78bbdb
#
_entry.id   b0ebd24cb230e9cd00431d033f78bbdb
#
_cell.length_a   1.000
_cell.length_b   1.000
_cell.length_c   1.000
_cell.angle_alpha   90.00
_cell.angle_beta   90.00
_cell.angle_gamma   90.00
#
_symmetry.space_group_name_H-M   'P 1'
#
loop_
_entity.id
_entity.type
_entity.pdbx_description
1 polymer ?
#
loop_
_entity_poly.entity_id
_entity_poly.type
_entity_poly.pdbx_seq_one_letter_code
_entity_poly.pdbx_strand_id
1 'polypeptide(L)'
;MEKYIAPDRKRIPYGMMNFAVIRRDDCYYVDKTRFIPMIEEADKFFFFIRPRRFGKSLTVNMLQHYYDILAKDKFDALFGDLYIGKHPTRDRNSYLVLYLNFSGIVGELHNYRKGLDAHCQTMFDYFCDIYADYLPKGIKEELDKKEGAVEQFEYLFTECNKTNQRIYLFIDEYDHFTNAILSDIESLHRYTDETHGEGYLRAFFLSLIHI
;
A
#
# COMPACT_ATOMS: atom_id res chain seq x y z
N MET A 1 19.49 -48.97 -2.44
CA MET A 1 18.46 -47.90 -2.42
C MET A 1 19.06 -46.70 -3.14
N GLU A 2 18.68 -46.45 -4.37
CA GLU A 2 19.07 -45.22 -5.06
C GLU A 2 18.45 -44.03 -4.33
N LYS A 3 19.28 -43.04 -3.98
CA LYS A 3 18.79 -41.78 -3.42
C LYS A 3 17.97 -41.06 -4.49
N TYR A 4 16.68 -40.87 -4.24
CA TYR A 4 15.86 -40.00 -5.06
C TYR A 4 16.46 -38.60 -5.09
N ILE A 5 17.03 -38.21 -6.21
CA ILE A 5 17.48 -36.84 -6.45
C ILE A 5 16.26 -36.10 -7.01
N ALA A 6 15.65 -35.23 -6.19
CA ALA A 6 14.58 -34.38 -6.66
C ALA A 6 15.09 -33.55 -7.83
N PRO A 7 14.33 -33.45 -8.95
CA PRO A 7 14.73 -32.58 -10.05
C PRO A 7 14.84 -31.15 -9.53
N ASP A 8 15.82 -30.40 -10.03
CA ASP A 8 16.07 -28.99 -9.73
C ASP A 8 14.89 -28.14 -10.25
N ARG A 9 13.77 -28.20 -9.54
CA ARG A 9 12.53 -27.50 -9.88
C ARG A 9 12.26 -26.44 -8.81
N LYS A 10 12.16 -25.21 -9.23
CA LYS A 10 11.71 -24.10 -8.36
C LYS A 10 10.37 -24.44 -7.72
N ARG A 11 10.24 -24.17 -6.43
CA ARG A 11 9.00 -24.38 -5.67
C ARG A 11 7.92 -23.40 -6.11
N ILE A 12 6.70 -23.90 -6.30
CA ILE A 12 5.54 -23.04 -6.57
C ILE A 12 5.15 -22.34 -5.26
N PRO A 13 5.06 -21.00 -5.24
CA PRO A 13 4.74 -20.23 -4.02
C PRO A 13 3.23 -20.22 -3.74
N TYR A 14 2.67 -21.37 -3.39
CA TYR A 14 1.23 -21.47 -3.12
C TYR A 14 0.83 -20.63 -1.91
N GLY A 15 -0.13 -19.70 -2.08
CA GLY A 15 -0.62 -18.82 -1.01
C GLY A 15 0.36 -17.75 -0.54
N MET A 16 1.53 -17.61 -1.16
CA MET A 16 2.53 -16.61 -0.78
C MET A 16 2.24 -15.28 -1.50
N MET A 17 2.10 -14.22 -0.70
CA MET A 17 1.87 -12.86 -1.20
C MET A 17 3.06 -11.92 -0.97
N ASN A 18 4.11 -12.39 -0.30
CA ASN A 18 5.31 -11.61 -0.03
C ASN A 18 6.34 -11.83 -1.15
N PHE A 19 6.53 -10.80 -1.97
CA PHE A 19 7.45 -10.82 -3.11
C PHE A 19 8.91 -11.08 -2.68
N ALA A 20 9.37 -10.41 -1.62
CA ALA A 20 10.74 -10.58 -1.17
C ALA A 20 11.04 -12.01 -0.69
N VAL A 21 10.07 -12.66 -0.05
CA VAL A 21 10.19 -14.07 0.36
C VAL A 21 10.24 -14.98 -0.86
N ILE A 22 9.36 -14.77 -1.86
CA ILE A 22 9.35 -15.54 -3.12
C ILE A 22 10.70 -15.44 -3.82
N ARG A 23 11.31 -14.26 -3.86
CA ARG A 23 12.62 -14.03 -4.49
C ARG A 23 13.76 -14.65 -3.69
N ARG A 24 13.77 -14.44 -2.37
CA ARG A 24 14.81 -14.98 -1.48
C ARG A 24 14.84 -16.52 -1.49
N ASP A 25 13.67 -17.14 -1.47
CA ASP A 25 13.52 -18.60 -1.39
C ASP A 25 13.57 -19.25 -2.80
N ASP A 26 13.99 -18.51 -3.81
CA ASP A 26 14.08 -18.92 -5.23
C ASP A 26 12.85 -19.68 -5.74
N CYS A 27 11.66 -19.21 -5.37
CA CYS A 27 10.41 -19.80 -5.84
C CYS A 27 10.13 -19.39 -7.31
N TYR A 28 9.27 -20.17 -7.96
CA TYR A 28 8.81 -19.83 -9.30
C TYR A 28 8.06 -18.50 -9.30
N TYR A 29 8.51 -17.55 -10.11
CA TYR A 29 7.89 -16.23 -10.24
C TYR A 29 7.64 -15.90 -11.72
N VAL A 30 6.41 -15.54 -12.05
CA VAL A 30 6.07 -15.03 -13.38
C VAL A 30 6.36 -13.53 -13.41
N ASP A 31 7.36 -13.14 -14.17
CA ASP A 31 7.80 -11.75 -14.26
C ASP A 31 6.72 -10.85 -14.88
N LYS A 32 6.17 -9.97 -14.05
CA LYS A 32 5.23 -8.92 -14.46
C LYS A 32 5.83 -7.52 -14.33
N THR A 33 7.10 -7.43 -14.01
CA THR A 33 7.76 -6.13 -13.74
C THR A 33 7.86 -5.24 -14.99
N ARG A 34 7.71 -5.82 -16.19
CA ARG A 34 7.61 -5.04 -17.44
C ARG A 34 6.43 -4.08 -17.51
N PHE A 35 5.43 -4.24 -16.63
CA PHE A 35 4.30 -3.32 -16.56
C PHE A 35 4.56 -2.09 -15.69
N ILE A 36 5.66 -2.05 -14.93
CA ILE A 36 6.00 -0.90 -14.09
C ILE A 36 6.10 0.41 -14.89
N PRO A 37 6.84 0.49 -16.01
CA PRO A 37 6.89 1.71 -16.80
C PRO A 37 5.50 2.17 -17.29
N MET A 38 4.61 1.22 -17.63
CA MET A 38 3.25 1.55 -18.06
C MET A 38 2.40 2.12 -16.91
N ILE A 39 2.63 1.66 -15.67
CA ILE A 39 1.99 2.22 -14.48
C ILE A 39 2.47 3.65 -14.23
N GLU A 40 3.76 3.92 -14.43
CA GLU A 40 4.36 5.25 -14.27
C GLU A 40 3.94 6.24 -15.37
N GLU A 41 3.63 5.74 -16.58
CA GLU A 41 3.09 6.52 -17.70
C GLU A 41 1.58 6.79 -17.55
N ALA A 42 0.89 6.05 -16.68
CA ALA A 42 -0.51 6.29 -16.39
C ALA A 42 -0.70 7.59 -15.58
N ASP A 43 -1.96 7.99 -15.42
CA ASP A 43 -2.29 9.14 -14.60
C ASP A 43 -1.80 8.96 -13.14
N LYS A 44 -1.67 10.08 -12.44
CA LYS A 44 -1.22 10.16 -11.03
C LYS A 44 -1.97 9.18 -10.11
N PHE A 45 -3.21 8.84 -10.45
CA PHE A 45 -4.05 7.88 -9.73
C PHE A 45 -4.30 6.67 -10.59
N PHE A 46 -3.86 5.50 -10.10
CA PHE A 46 -3.96 4.24 -10.81
C PHE A 46 -4.84 3.25 -10.04
N PHE A 47 -5.92 2.79 -10.68
CA PHE A 47 -6.81 1.77 -10.14
C PHE A 47 -6.42 0.40 -10.69
N PHE A 48 -5.95 -0.49 -9.80
CA PHE A 48 -5.58 -1.85 -10.16
C PHE A 48 -6.68 -2.83 -9.80
N ILE A 49 -7.54 -3.12 -10.77
CA ILE A 49 -8.67 -4.03 -10.61
C ILE A 49 -8.30 -5.41 -11.13
N ARG A 50 -8.43 -6.43 -10.26
CA ARG A 50 -8.26 -7.83 -10.64
C ARG A 50 -9.23 -8.73 -9.88
N PRO A 51 -9.66 -9.86 -10.46
CA PRO A 51 -10.42 -10.87 -9.74
C PRO A 51 -9.63 -11.36 -8.52
N ARG A 52 -10.35 -11.84 -7.50
CA ARG A 52 -9.73 -12.45 -6.31
C ARG A 52 -8.80 -13.59 -6.75
N ARG A 53 -7.66 -13.77 -6.05
CA ARG A 53 -6.63 -14.79 -6.30
C ARG A 53 -5.81 -14.62 -7.60
N PHE A 54 -5.91 -13.50 -8.30
CA PHE A 54 -5.10 -13.22 -9.50
C PHE A 54 -3.84 -12.38 -9.21
N GLY A 55 -3.34 -12.45 -7.98
CA GLY A 55 -2.04 -11.88 -7.60
C GLY A 55 -2.04 -10.37 -7.38
N LYS A 56 -3.21 -9.74 -7.05
CA LYS A 56 -3.29 -8.31 -6.70
C LYS A 56 -2.29 -7.96 -5.60
N SER A 57 -2.39 -8.60 -4.44
CA SER A 57 -1.55 -8.32 -3.27
C SER A 57 -0.06 -8.60 -3.53
N LEU A 58 0.27 -9.64 -4.30
CA LEU A 58 1.65 -9.90 -4.71
C LEU A 58 2.19 -8.80 -5.62
N THR A 59 1.37 -8.29 -6.55
CA THR A 59 1.77 -7.17 -7.43
C THR A 59 1.96 -5.90 -6.61
N VAL A 60 1.05 -5.58 -5.70
CA VAL A 60 1.19 -4.44 -4.78
C VAL A 60 2.46 -4.57 -3.94
N ASN A 61 2.73 -5.74 -3.36
CA ASN A 61 3.93 -5.94 -2.55
C ASN A 61 5.22 -5.85 -3.39
N MET A 62 5.22 -6.31 -4.62
CA MET A 62 6.33 -6.13 -5.56
C MET A 62 6.57 -4.64 -5.85
N LEU A 63 5.50 -3.86 -6.12
CA LEU A 63 5.60 -2.42 -6.36
C LEU A 63 6.10 -1.66 -5.11
N GLN A 64 5.65 -2.05 -3.91
CA GLN A 64 6.18 -1.49 -2.67
C GLN A 64 7.70 -1.62 -2.61
N HIS A 65 8.25 -2.83 -2.82
CA HIS A 65 9.69 -3.03 -2.84
C HIS A 65 10.42 -2.30 -3.97
N TYR A 66 9.76 -2.07 -5.10
CA TYR A 66 10.35 -1.35 -6.22
C TYR A 66 10.51 0.14 -5.93
N TYR A 67 9.48 0.76 -5.34
CA TYR A 67 9.46 2.20 -5.10
C TYR A 67 10.09 2.61 -3.77
N ASP A 68 10.10 1.72 -2.77
CA ASP A 68 10.57 2.03 -1.42
C ASP A 68 12.06 2.38 -1.38
N ILE A 69 12.37 3.56 -0.85
CA ILE A 69 13.73 4.04 -0.67
C ILE A 69 14.55 3.11 0.23
N LEU A 70 13.91 2.45 1.21
CA LEU A 70 14.55 1.50 2.13
C LEU A 70 14.90 0.16 1.47
N ALA A 71 14.35 -0.12 0.28
CA ALA A 71 14.64 -1.34 -0.47
C ALA A 71 15.84 -1.20 -1.42
N LYS A 72 16.51 -0.05 -1.46
CA LYS A 72 17.60 0.26 -2.39
C LYS A 72 18.72 -0.77 -2.38
N ASP A 73 19.17 -1.17 -1.21
CA ASP A 73 20.29 -2.12 -1.06
C ASP A 73 19.89 -3.57 -1.40
N LYS A 74 18.57 -3.84 -1.47
CA LYS A 74 18.02 -5.16 -1.81
C LYS A 74 17.61 -5.26 -3.28
N PHE A 75 17.75 -4.18 -4.05
CA PHE A 75 17.21 -4.09 -5.40
C PHE A 75 17.72 -5.21 -6.31
N ASP A 76 19.03 -5.40 -6.38
CA ASP A 76 19.64 -6.41 -7.26
C ASP A 76 19.23 -7.84 -6.87
N ALA A 77 19.12 -8.13 -5.57
CA ALA A 77 18.67 -9.43 -5.08
C ALA A 77 17.18 -9.70 -5.42
N LEU A 78 16.35 -8.67 -5.43
CA LEU A 78 14.91 -8.81 -5.68
C LEU A 78 14.55 -8.75 -7.16
N PHE A 79 15.23 -7.90 -7.94
CA PHE A 79 14.84 -7.54 -9.30
C PHE A 79 15.91 -7.82 -10.37
N GLY A 80 17.16 -8.09 -10.01
CA GLY A 80 18.30 -8.08 -10.93
C GLY A 80 18.14 -8.98 -12.16
N ASP A 81 17.51 -10.14 -12.05
CA ASP A 81 17.23 -11.08 -13.15
C ASP A 81 15.92 -10.77 -13.91
N LEU A 82 15.05 -9.90 -13.34
CA LEU A 82 13.76 -9.53 -13.91
C LEU A 82 13.90 -8.43 -14.97
N TYR A 83 12.83 -8.20 -15.74
CA TYR A 83 12.81 -7.15 -16.76
C TYR A 83 13.18 -5.78 -16.20
N ILE A 84 12.55 -5.37 -15.08
CA ILE A 84 12.76 -4.05 -14.49
C ILE A 84 14.15 -3.89 -13.84
N GLY A 85 14.78 -4.98 -13.45
CA GLY A 85 16.16 -4.96 -12.96
C GLY A 85 17.15 -4.61 -14.07
N LYS A 86 16.86 -5.04 -15.31
CA LYS A 86 17.66 -4.73 -16.51
C LYS A 86 17.30 -3.38 -17.12
N HIS A 87 16.10 -2.88 -16.88
CA HIS A 87 15.55 -1.64 -17.43
C HIS A 87 14.89 -0.79 -16.33
N PRO A 88 15.65 -0.36 -15.29
CA PRO A 88 15.09 0.39 -14.17
C PRO A 88 14.62 1.78 -14.61
N THR A 89 13.50 2.24 -14.02
CA THR A 89 13.01 3.59 -14.23
C THR A 89 13.67 4.60 -13.28
N ARG A 90 13.38 5.88 -13.47
CA ARG A 90 13.88 6.97 -12.61
C ARG A 90 13.27 6.92 -11.20
N ASP A 91 12.08 6.35 -11.08
CA ASP A 91 11.31 6.32 -9.84
C ASP A 91 11.66 5.14 -8.93
N ARG A 92 12.58 4.27 -9.38
CA ARG A 92 13.12 3.19 -8.57
C ARG A 92 13.67 3.68 -7.23
N ASN A 93 13.21 3.06 -6.13
CA ASN A 93 13.69 3.31 -4.76
C ASN A 93 13.79 4.80 -4.40
N SER A 94 12.76 5.58 -4.74
CA SER A 94 12.77 7.03 -4.60
C SER A 94 11.57 7.59 -3.83
N TYR A 95 10.77 6.71 -3.20
CA TYR A 95 9.58 7.11 -2.45
C TYR A 95 9.62 6.58 -1.02
N LEU A 96 8.94 7.29 -0.12
CA LEU A 96 8.47 6.75 1.15
C LEU A 96 7.14 6.04 0.87
N VAL A 97 7.06 4.75 1.14
CA VAL A 97 5.88 3.94 0.80
C VAL A 97 4.88 3.93 1.96
N LEU A 98 3.71 4.50 1.75
CA LEU A 98 2.58 4.40 2.68
C LEU A 98 1.59 3.36 2.18
N TYR A 99 1.33 2.33 2.99
CA TYR A 99 0.41 1.25 2.65
C TYR A 99 -0.77 1.22 3.61
N LEU A 100 -1.96 1.47 3.09
CA LEU A 100 -3.22 1.43 3.82
C LEU A 100 -4.02 0.20 3.39
N ASN A 101 -4.18 -0.77 4.29
CA ASN A 101 -4.99 -1.97 4.05
C ASN A 101 -6.25 -1.92 4.92
N PHE A 102 -7.39 -1.71 4.30
CA PHE A 102 -8.66 -1.52 4.99
C PHE A 102 -9.36 -2.81 5.43
N SER A 103 -8.78 -3.99 5.17
CA SER A 103 -9.34 -5.25 5.66
C SER A 103 -9.36 -5.37 7.18
N GLY A 104 -8.50 -4.63 7.87
CA GLY A 104 -8.38 -4.65 9.33
C GLY A 104 -9.29 -3.67 10.07
N ILE A 105 -10.10 -2.89 9.36
CA ILE A 105 -11.03 -1.97 10.00
C ILE A 105 -12.20 -2.78 10.54
N VAL A 106 -12.18 -3.01 11.86
CA VAL A 106 -13.24 -3.68 12.59
C VAL A 106 -14.06 -2.59 13.30
N GLY A 107 -15.32 -2.47 12.97
CA GLY A 107 -16.22 -1.55 13.68
C GLY A 107 -17.67 -1.81 13.33
N GLU A 108 -18.53 -1.72 14.37
CA GLU A 108 -19.95 -1.56 14.14
C GLU A 108 -20.18 -0.24 13.39
N LEU A 109 -21.16 -0.22 12.52
CA LEU A 109 -21.53 0.93 11.67
C LEU A 109 -21.60 2.28 12.41
N HIS A 110 -21.92 2.25 13.70
CA HIS A 110 -22.02 3.46 14.54
C HIS A 110 -20.64 4.07 14.92
N ASN A 111 -19.55 3.32 14.72
CA ASN A 111 -18.20 3.73 15.12
C ASN A 111 -17.17 3.62 13.96
N TYR A 112 -17.63 3.51 12.70
CA TYR A 112 -16.73 3.31 11.55
C TYR A 112 -15.67 4.40 11.44
N ARG A 113 -16.02 5.68 11.70
CA ARG A 113 -15.07 6.80 11.69
C ARG A 113 -13.95 6.58 12.69
N LYS A 114 -14.28 6.22 13.94
CA LYS A 114 -13.28 5.91 14.97
C LYS A 114 -12.40 4.73 14.57
N GLY A 115 -12.98 3.70 13.95
CA GLY A 115 -12.25 2.54 13.46
C GLY A 115 -11.29 2.91 12.32
N LEU A 116 -11.73 3.74 11.39
CA LEU A 116 -10.89 4.28 10.32
C LEU A 116 -9.75 5.14 10.87
N ASP A 117 -10.07 6.08 11.75
CA ASP A 117 -9.09 6.98 12.36
C ASP A 117 -8.03 6.19 13.14
N ALA A 118 -8.43 5.25 13.99
CA ALA A 118 -7.49 4.43 14.76
C ALA A 118 -6.62 3.54 13.87
N HIS A 119 -7.20 3.00 12.79
CA HIS A 119 -6.44 2.21 11.83
C HIS A 119 -5.42 3.06 11.09
N CYS A 120 -5.84 4.21 10.57
CA CYS A 120 -4.94 5.16 9.89
C CYS A 120 -3.83 5.67 10.81
N GLN A 121 -4.17 6.03 12.05
CA GLN A 121 -3.17 6.43 13.07
C GLN A 121 -2.09 5.35 13.21
N THR A 122 -2.48 4.10 13.37
CA THR A 122 -1.53 2.99 13.49
C THR A 122 -0.60 2.89 12.26
N MET A 123 -1.15 3.08 11.05
CA MET A 123 -0.37 3.03 9.82
C MET A 123 0.55 4.24 9.68
N PHE A 124 0.11 5.42 10.08
CA PHE A 124 0.94 6.64 10.06
C PHE A 124 2.06 6.59 11.10
N ASP A 125 1.79 6.07 12.29
CA ASP A 125 2.81 5.85 13.32
C ASP A 125 3.89 4.90 12.83
N TYR A 126 3.47 3.77 12.25
CA TYR A 126 4.40 2.82 11.65
C TYR A 126 5.23 3.45 10.53
N PHE A 127 4.59 4.24 9.65
CA PHE A 127 5.28 4.97 8.59
C PHE A 127 6.33 5.93 9.16
N CYS A 128 5.97 6.71 10.18
CA CYS A 128 6.91 7.63 10.83
C CYS A 128 8.09 6.90 11.47
N ASP A 129 7.86 5.73 12.07
CA ASP A 129 8.91 4.94 12.69
C ASP A 129 9.90 4.37 11.67
N ILE A 130 9.42 3.78 10.57
CA ILE A 130 10.30 3.17 9.55
C ILE A 130 11.07 4.21 8.74
N TYR A 131 10.52 5.41 8.57
CA TYR A 131 11.15 6.50 7.81
C TYR A 131 11.70 7.63 8.68
N ALA A 132 12.00 7.37 9.96
CA ALA A 132 12.46 8.38 10.91
C ALA A 132 13.67 9.18 10.43
N ASP A 133 14.57 8.56 9.66
CA ASP A 133 15.76 9.22 9.11
C ASP A 133 15.46 10.18 7.94
N TYR A 134 14.27 10.09 7.36
CA TYR A 134 13.82 10.89 6.21
C TYR A 134 12.81 11.98 6.60
N LEU A 135 12.29 11.91 7.81
CA LEU A 135 11.22 12.78 8.30
C LEU A 135 11.72 13.78 9.33
N PRO A 136 11.03 14.92 9.51
CA PRO A 136 11.36 15.88 10.55
C PRO A 136 11.30 15.26 11.96
N LYS A 137 12.22 15.64 12.82
CA LYS A 137 12.16 15.26 14.24
C LYS A 137 10.89 15.79 14.89
N GLY A 138 10.24 14.96 15.70
CA GLY A 138 9.01 15.35 16.40
C GLY A 138 7.75 15.27 15.53
N ILE A 139 7.82 14.67 14.34
CA ILE A 139 6.65 14.55 13.43
C ILE A 139 5.51 13.77 14.09
N LYS A 140 5.80 12.71 14.86
CA LYS A 140 4.80 11.89 15.53
C LYS A 140 4.03 12.68 16.59
N GLU A 141 4.74 13.41 17.43
CA GLU A 141 4.16 14.23 18.50
C GLU A 141 3.24 15.32 17.93
N GLU A 142 3.55 15.85 16.76
CA GLU A 142 2.70 16.81 16.07
C GLU A 142 1.53 16.13 15.34
N LEU A 143 1.75 14.93 14.81
CA LEU A 143 0.72 14.12 14.16
C LEU A 143 -0.36 13.73 15.17
N ASP A 144 0.02 13.33 16.39
CA ASP A 144 -0.89 12.95 17.47
C ASP A 144 -1.82 14.10 17.93
N LYS A 145 -1.46 15.34 17.64
CA LYS A 145 -2.29 16.53 17.94
C LYS A 145 -3.38 16.77 16.89
N LYS A 146 -3.37 16.04 15.76
CA LYS A 146 -4.32 16.20 14.67
C LYS A 146 -5.57 15.36 14.89
N GLU A 147 -6.74 15.93 14.55
CA GLU A 147 -8.00 15.23 14.73
C GLU A 147 -8.36 14.37 13.51
N GLY A 148 -8.29 13.04 13.69
CA GLY A 148 -8.73 12.06 12.69
C GLY A 148 -7.78 11.91 11.50
N ALA A 149 -8.07 10.89 10.70
CA ALA A 149 -7.20 10.44 9.64
C ALA A 149 -6.95 11.48 8.53
N VAL A 150 -7.93 12.35 8.25
CA VAL A 150 -7.81 13.40 7.21
C VAL A 150 -6.73 14.40 7.57
N GLU A 151 -6.83 15.03 8.74
CA GLU A 151 -5.87 16.05 9.17
C GLU A 151 -4.47 15.46 9.37
N GLN A 152 -4.39 14.24 9.89
CA GLN A 152 -3.13 13.52 10.05
C GLN A 152 -2.45 13.26 8.70
N PHE A 153 -3.21 12.81 7.71
CA PHE A 153 -2.68 12.56 6.39
C PHE A 153 -2.19 13.83 5.69
N GLU A 154 -3.01 14.90 5.73
CA GLU A 154 -2.63 16.20 5.15
C GLU A 154 -1.37 16.77 5.81
N TYR A 155 -1.27 16.65 7.13
CA TYR A 155 -0.07 17.06 7.86
C TYR A 155 1.15 16.24 7.44
N LEU A 156 1.05 14.91 7.46
CA LEU A 156 2.14 14.01 7.09
C LEU A 156 2.64 14.30 5.67
N PHE A 157 1.71 14.47 4.73
CA PHE A 157 2.04 14.78 3.34
C PHE A 157 2.72 16.14 3.19
N THR A 158 2.23 17.14 3.93
CA THR A 158 2.83 18.48 3.95
C THR A 158 4.28 18.45 4.47
N GLU A 159 4.54 17.72 5.54
CA GLU A 159 5.89 17.60 6.10
C GLU A 159 6.85 16.83 5.18
N CYS A 160 6.38 15.78 4.51
CA CYS A 160 7.17 15.09 3.50
C CYS A 160 7.54 16.02 2.34
N ASN A 161 6.60 16.82 1.84
CA ASN A 161 6.88 17.80 0.78
C ASN A 161 7.89 18.85 1.20
N LYS A 162 7.83 19.37 2.44
CA LYS A 162 8.81 20.33 2.95
C LYS A 162 10.24 19.78 3.00
N THR A 163 10.37 18.46 3.22
CA THR A 163 11.66 17.76 3.22
C THR A 163 12.04 17.20 1.85
N ASN A 164 11.30 17.55 0.80
CA ASN A 164 11.49 17.06 -0.57
C ASN A 164 11.41 15.52 -0.67
N GLN A 165 10.62 14.91 0.21
CA GLN A 165 10.30 13.49 0.16
C GLN A 165 8.98 13.27 -0.57
N ARG A 166 8.92 12.22 -1.39
CA ARG A 166 7.72 11.84 -2.13
C ARG A 166 7.09 10.61 -1.49
N ILE A 167 5.78 10.64 -1.26
CA ILE A 167 5.03 9.48 -0.78
C ILE A 167 4.46 8.72 -1.99
N TYR A 168 4.63 7.39 -1.99
CA TYR A 168 3.85 6.49 -2.84
C TYR A 168 2.79 5.80 -1.99
N LEU A 169 1.55 6.15 -2.21
CA LEU A 169 0.42 5.64 -1.44
C LEU A 169 -0.18 4.40 -2.13
N PHE A 170 -0.27 3.30 -1.39
CA PHE A 170 -1.01 2.11 -1.78
C PHE A 170 -2.24 1.96 -0.88
N ILE A 171 -3.40 1.78 -1.50
CA ILE A 171 -4.65 1.49 -0.81
C ILE A 171 -5.13 0.11 -1.26
N ASP A 172 -5.29 -0.82 -0.31
CA ASP A 172 -5.76 -2.18 -0.58
C ASP A 172 -7.02 -2.50 0.24
N GLU A 173 -7.86 -3.40 -0.30
CA GLU A 173 -9.09 -3.90 0.33
C GLU A 173 -10.08 -2.78 0.72
N TYR A 174 -10.10 -1.66 -0.02
CA TYR A 174 -11.02 -0.55 0.23
C TYR A 174 -12.49 -0.97 0.07
N ASP A 175 -12.77 -1.98 -0.77
CA ASP A 175 -14.10 -2.55 -0.98
C ASP A 175 -14.59 -3.38 0.22
N HIS A 176 -13.70 -3.92 1.04
CA HIS A 176 -14.09 -4.63 2.26
C HIS A 176 -14.82 -3.71 3.23
N PHE A 177 -14.31 -2.52 3.40
CA PHE A 177 -14.90 -1.50 4.25
C PHE A 177 -16.26 -1.01 3.70
N THR A 178 -16.34 -0.72 2.41
CA THR A 178 -17.59 -0.33 1.74
C THR A 178 -18.65 -1.44 1.79
N ASN A 179 -18.25 -2.70 1.61
CA ASN A 179 -19.15 -3.84 1.72
C ASN A 179 -19.66 -4.06 3.14
N ALA A 180 -18.85 -3.80 4.17
CA ALA A 180 -19.30 -3.88 5.56
C ALA A 180 -20.37 -2.83 5.86
N ILE A 181 -20.26 -1.62 5.30
CA ILE A 181 -21.29 -0.58 5.40
C ILE A 181 -22.56 -0.96 4.63
N LEU A 182 -22.43 -1.59 3.45
CA LEU A 182 -23.56 -1.97 2.58
C LEU A 182 -24.34 -3.20 3.07
N SER A 183 -23.75 -4.03 3.93
CA SER A 183 -24.38 -5.27 4.40
C SER A 183 -25.58 -5.05 5.33
N ASP A 184 -25.77 -3.82 5.81
CA ASP A 184 -26.89 -3.44 6.63
C ASP A 184 -27.86 -2.53 5.83
N ILE A 185 -29.11 -3.00 5.65
CA ILE A 185 -30.12 -2.32 4.81
C ILE A 185 -30.47 -0.92 5.34
N GLU A 186 -30.42 -0.70 6.65
CA GLU A 186 -30.59 0.62 7.26
C GLU A 186 -29.43 1.59 6.92
N SER A 187 -28.31 1.05 6.49
CA SER A 187 -27.08 1.79 6.16
C SER A 187 -27.02 2.32 4.74
N LEU A 188 -27.94 1.92 3.84
CA LEU A 188 -27.90 2.32 2.44
C LEU A 188 -28.03 3.85 2.30
N HIS A 189 -28.90 4.48 3.11
CA HIS A 189 -29.03 5.94 3.16
C HIS A 189 -27.74 6.59 3.70
N ARG A 190 -27.17 6.02 4.76
CA ARG A 190 -25.90 6.51 5.33
C ARG A 190 -24.72 6.32 4.37
N TYR A 191 -24.66 5.19 3.66
CA TYR A 191 -23.63 4.98 2.63
C TYR A 191 -23.71 6.05 1.54
N THR A 192 -24.92 6.39 1.08
CA THR A 192 -25.11 7.45 0.10
C THR A 192 -24.69 8.81 0.65
N ASP A 193 -25.01 9.13 1.88
CA ASP A 193 -24.58 10.37 2.54
C ASP A 193 -23.07 10.42 2.74
N GLU A 194 -22.44 9.31 3.15
CA GLU A 194 -21.00 9.21 3.42
C GLU A 194 -20.13 9.15 2.16
N THR A 195 -20.67 8.66 1.04
CA THR A 195 -19.92 8.52 -0.22
C THR A 195 -20.26 9.58 -1.27
N HIS A 196 -21.49 10.10 -1.26
CA HIS A 196 -21.96 11.10 -2.23
C HIS A 196 -22.29 12.47 -1.62
N GLY A 197 -22.52 12.53 -0.30
CA GLY A 197 -22.72 13.75 0.45
C GLY A 197 -21.43 14.39 0.98
N GLU A 198 -21.51 15.04 2.14
CA GLU A 198 -20.35 15.61 2.87
C GLU A 198 -19.75 14.61 3.87
N GLY A 199 -19.88 13.31 3.60
CA GLY A 199 -19.45 12.25 4.52
C GLY A 199 -17.95 12.19 4.75
N TYR A 200 -17.55 11.73 5.94
CA TYR A 200 -16.16 11.66 6.36
C TYR A 200 -15.30 10.75 5.46
N LEU A 201 -15.84 9.63 5.01
CA LEU A 201 -15.14 8.71 4.10
C LEU A 201 -14.81 9.39 2.77
N ARG A 202 -15.79 10.13 2.22
CA ARG A 202 -15.56 10.92 1.02
C ARG A 202 -14.47 11.98 1.24
N ALA A 203 -14.54 12.71 2.35
CA ALA A 203 -13.53 13.71 2.68
C ALA A 203 -12.14 13.08 2.79
N PHE A 204 -12.03 11.91 3.40
CA PHE A 204 -10.79 11.16 3.48
C PHE A 204 -10.25 10.80 2.08
N PHE A 205 -11.06 10.16 1.22
CA PHE A 205 -10.61 9.82 -0.13
C PHE A 205 -10.31 11.05 -0.99
N LEU A 206 -11.06 12.14 -0.84
CA LEU A 206 -10.78 13.39 -1.55
C LEU A 206 -9.46 14.01 -1.08
N SER A 207 -9.14 13.98 0.23
CA SER A 207 -7.84 14.45 0.71
C SER A 207 -6.68 13.67 0.09
N LEU A 208 -6.84 12.36 -0.15
CA LEU A 208 -5.84 11.54 -0.83
C LEU A 208 -5.66 11.90 -2.32
N ILE A 209 -6.68 12.45 -2.97
CA ILE A 209 -6.69 12.78 -4.41
C ILE A 209 -6.24 14.23 -4.65
N HIS A 210 -6.51 15.16 -3.73
CA HIS A 210 -6.22 16.59 -3.90
C HIS A 210 -4.79 17.00 -3.51
N ILE A 211 -3.99 16.05 -3.10
CA ILE A 211 -2.58 16.20 -2.78
C ILE A 211 -1.72 15.74 -3.96
#